data_a8fac8b468a48758023d34783bb75234
#
_entry.id   a8fac8b468a48758023d34783bb75234
#
_cell.length_a   1.000
_cell.length_b   1.000
_cell.length_c   1.000
_cell.angle_alpha   90.00
_cell.angle_beta   90.00
_cell.angle_gamma   90.00
#
_symmetry.space_group_name_H-M   'P 1'
#
loop_
_entity.id
_entity.type
_entity.pdbx_description
1 polymer ?
#
loop_
_entity_poly.entity_id
_entity_poly.type
_entity_poly.pdbx_seq_one_letter_code
_entity_poly.pdbx_strand_id
1 'polypeptide(L)'
;LKKYLGLLTLLALLLFGCSNDVSNSEIPEKEKQQKNEYLNDYDSNPQVPDDRSLLEVGQSVSDEKGEATLKAINLVNETYEIGPIRLSVKDMKLIHLRPDYSLIDYFHVLTHDEEFNFVKVFVEIENTSDEKINFAPIALIETSSGVKLDWEKDIYLEELNGEIEGNSTKKGNLGFIIDSSNDLEWIELTTSDVFDKAENKINDSQTIKIKF
;
A
#
# COMPACT_ATOMS: atom_id res chain seq x y z
N LEU A 1 -66.31 -1.76 56.91
CA LEU A 1 -66.33 -0.31 56.60
C LEU A 1 -64.96 0.16 56.09
N LYS A 2 -64.97 0.84 54.90
CA LYS A 2 -63.92 1.69 54.33
C LYS A 2 -62.61 0.96 53.86
N LYS A 3 -62.49 0.52 52.62
CA LYS A 3 -61.96 1.19 51.42
C LYS A 3 -60.72 2.04 51.71
N TYR A 4 -59.50 1.53 51.38
CA TYR A 4 -58.43 2.33 50.85
C TYR A 4 -57.77 1.62 49.68
N LEU A 5 -58.03 2.19 48.54
CA LEU A 5 -57.41 1.87 47.26
C LEU A 5 -56.04 2.55 47.28
N GLY A 6 -54.98 1.81 47.41
CA GLY A 6 -53.61 2.32 47.37
C GLY A 6 -53.04 2.15 45.96
N LEU A 7 -52.91 3.27 45.28
CA LEU A 7 -52.33 3.43 43.97
C LEU A 7 -50.85 2.99 43.95
N LEU A 8 -50.56 1.88 43.30
CA LEU A 8 -49.19 1.38 43.04
C LEU A 8 -48.62 2.14 41.86
N THR A 9 -47.89 3.21 42.14
CA THR A 9 -47.13 3.94 41.14
C THR A 9 -45.88 3.11 40.78
N LEU A 10 -45.87 2.51 39.60
CA LEU A 10 -44.75 1.84 38.96
C LEU A 10 -43.69 2.89 38.54
N LEU A 11 -42.64 3.05 39.34
CA LEU A 11 -41.51 3.90 38.97
C LEU A 11 -40.59 3.12 38.01
N ALA A 12 -40.80 3.35 36.74
CA ALA A 12 -39.89 2.84 35.71
C ALA A 12 -38.62 3.68 35.71
N LEU A 13 -37.55 3.14 36.32
CA LEU A 13 -36.20 3.66 36.21
C LEU A 13 -35.68 3.35 34.81
N LEU A 14 -35.69 4.35 33.95
CA LEU A 14 -34.98 4.35 32.69
C LEU A 14 -33.47 4.46 33.00
N LEU A 15 -32.79 3.32 33.02
CA LEU A 15 -31.33 3.26 32.97
C LEU A 15 -30.91 3.60 31.53
N PHE A 16 -30.62 4.87 31.28
CA PHE A 16 -29.82 5.25 30.12
C PHE A 16 -28.38 4.77 30.35
N GLY A 17 -28.09 3.56 29.92
CA GLY A 17 -26.74 3.13 29.72
C GLY A 17 -26.15 3.89 28.54
N CYS A 18 -25.23 4.83 28.80
CA CYS A 18 -24.31 5.28 27.78
C CYS A 18 -23.39 4.10 27.42
N SER A 19 -23.73 3.36 26.41
CA SER A 19 -22.76 2.55 25.72
C SER A 19 -21.89 3.51 24.91
N ASN A 20 -20.62 3.61 25.27
CA ASN A 20 -19.61 4.15 24.36
C ASN A 20 -19.53 3.14 23.21
N ASP A 21 -20.30 3.35 22.16
CA ASP A 21 -20.02 2.77 20.88
C ASP A 21 -18.70 3.36 20.39
N VAL A 22 -17.64 2.62 20.63
CA VAL A 22 -16.44 2.68 19.79
C VAL A 22 -16.96 2.24 18.43
N SER A 23 -17.26 3.21 17.59
CA SER A 23 -17.60 2.97 16.18
C SER A 23 -16.37 2.35 15.52
N ASN A 24 -16.29 1.03 15.62
CA ASN A 24 -15.53 0.22 14.69
C ASN A 24 -16.23 0.43 13.35
N SER A 25 -15.71 1.33 12.54
CA SER A 25 -16.19 1.51 11.17
C SER A 25 -15.77 0.26 10.38
N GLU A 26 -16.59 -0.79 10.49
CA GLU A 26 -16.47 -1.93 9.59
C GLU A 26 -16.69 -1.40 8.16
N ILE A 27 -15.64 -1.45 7.37
CA ILE A 27 -15.70 -1.15 5.95
C ILE A 27 -16.77 -2.08 5.32
N PRO A 28 -17.79 -1.55 4.62
CA PRO A 28 -18.84 -2.36 4.03
C PRO A 28 -18.26 -3.47 3.14
N GLU A 29 -18.82 -4.67 3.20
CA GLU A 29 -18.33 -5.86 2.49
C GLU A 29 -18.24 -5.65 0.96
N LYS A 30 -19.10 -4.78 0.39
CA LYS A 30 -19.02 -4.33 -1.00
C LYS A 30 -17.78 -3.49 -1.32
N GLU A 31 -17.34 -2.67 -0.38
CA GLU A 31 -16.08 -1.91 -0.53
C GLU A 31 -14.86 -2.84 -0.41
N LYS A 32 -14.93 -3.88 0.45
CA LYS A 32 -13.86 -4.89 0.54
C LYS A 32 -13.73 -5.69 -0.76
N GLN A 33 -14.80 -6.02 -1.46
CA GLN A 33 -14.76 -6.73 -2.74
C GLN A 33 -14.21 -5.86 -3.88
N GLN A 34 -14.60 -4.61 -3.97
CA GLN A 34 -14.11 -3.69 -5.00
C GLN A 34 -12.64 -3.26 -4.79
N LYS A 35 -12.15 -3.36 -3.55
CA LYS A 35 -10.79 -2.96 -3.16
C LYS A 35 -9.69 -3.91 -3.63
N ASN A 36 -10.01 -5.14 -4.03
CA ASN A 36 -9.01 -6.16 -4.35
C ASN A 36 -9.05 -6.64 -5.82
N GLU A 37 -9.90 -6.06 -6.68
CA GLU A 37 -10.01 -6.48 -8.08
C GLU A 37 -8.69 -6.30 -8.86
N TYR A 38 -7.88 -5.28 -8.52
CA TYR A 38 -6.59 -5.05 -9.16
C TYR A 38 -5.55 -6.14 -8.84
N LEU A 39 -5.77 -6.92 -7.76
CA LEU A 39 -4.93 -8.05 -7.38
C LEU A 39 -5.31 -9.36 -8.10
N ASN A 40 -6.40 -9.35 -8.89
CA ASN A 40 -6.74 -10.50 -9.71
C ASN A 40 -5.59 -10.74 -10.70
N ASP A 41 -5.25 -12.02 -10.89
CA ASP A 41 -4.16 -12.45 -11.76
C ASP A 41 -2.76 -11.88 -11.37
N TYR A 42 -2.59 -11.47 -10.10
CA TYR A 42 -1.30 -11.12 -9.55
C TYR A 42 -0.71 -12.32 -8.80
N ASP A 43 0.45 -12.78 -9.24
CA ASP A 43 1.19 -13.85 -8.57
C ASP A 43 1.92 -13.32 -7.33
N SER A 44 2.03 -14.16 -6.29
CA SER A 44 2.76 -13.76 -5.07
C SER A 44 4.25 -13.59 -5.36
N ASN A 45 4.83 -12.54 -4.80
CA ASN A 45 6.26 -12.26 -4.92
C ASN A 45 7.11 -13.36 -4.25
N PRO A 46 8.23 -13.80 -4.84
CA PRO A 46 9.07 -14.85 -4.26
C PRO A 46 9.87 -14.42 -3.03
N GLN A 47 10.10 -13.12 -2.80
CA GLN A 47 10.94 -12.61 -1.72
C GLN A 47 10.15 -12.14 -0.49
N VAL A 48 8.87 -11.80 -0.66
CA VAL A 48 8.05 -11.18 0.39
C VAL A 48 6.80 -12.02 0.64
N PRO A 49 6.36 -12.23 1.91
CA PRO A 49 5.09 -12.87 2.21
C PRO A 49 3.91 -12.22 1.48
N ASP A 50 2.91 -13.02 1.15
CA ASP A 50 1.71 -12.54 0.46
C ASP A 50 0.87 -11.62 1.37
N ASP A 51 0.98 -10.32 1.14
CA ASP A 51 0.33 -9.28 1.95
C ASP A 51 -1.11 -8.92 1.50
N ARG A 52 -1.69 -9.63 0.51
CA ARG A 52 -3.03 -9.32 -0.05
C ARG A 52 -4.14 -9.34 1.00
N SER A 53 -4.02 -10.19 2.02
CA SER A 53 -4.96 -10.29 3.13
C SER A 53 -4.76 -9.26 4.23
N LEU A 54 -3.64 -8.52 4.24
CA LEU A 54 -3.33 -7.48 5.24
C LEU A 54 -4.10 -6.20 4.92
N LEU A 55 -5.28 -6.04 5.53
CA LEU A 55 -6.19 -4.91 5.29
C LEU A 55 -6.44 -4.07 6.56
N GLU A 56 -6.06 -4.58 7.73
CA GLU A 56 -6.25 -3.91 9.03
C GLU A 56 -4.90 -3.81 9.75
N VAL A 57 -4.60 -2.64 10.30
CA VAL A 57 -3.37 -2.39 11.06
C VAL A 57 -3.24 -3.39 12.20
N GLY A 58 -2.06 -4.00 12.32
CA GLY A 58 -1.76 -5.05 13.30
C GLY A 58 -2.04 -6.47 12.83
N GLN A 59 -2.66 -6.68 11.67
CA GLN A 59 -2.75 -8.01 11.07
C GLN A 59 -1.37 -8.50 10.65
N SER A 60 -1.16 -9.82 10.77
CA SER A 60 0.06 -10.50 10.34
C SER A 60 -0.27 -11.69 9.45
N VAL A 61 0.63 -11.99 8.52
CA VAL A 61 0.67 -13.23 7.73
C VAL A 61 2.04 -13.86 7.86
N SER A 62 2.10 -15.18 7.79
CA SER A 62 3.36 -15.94 7.80
C SER A 62 3.30 -17.02 6.73
N ASP A 63 4.38 -17.17 5.98
CA ASP A 63 4.61 -18.25 5.02
C ASP A 63 6.10 -18.66 5.04
N GLU A 64 6.55 -19.41 4.03
CA GLU A 64 7.95 -19.86 3.90
C GLU A 64 8.95 -18.71 3.69
N LYS A 65 8.48 -17.48 3.42
CA LYS A 65 9.31 -16.29 3.22
C LYS A 65 9.50 -15.46 4.49
N GLY A 66 8.71 -15.72 5.54
CA GLY A 66 8.80 -15.02 6.81
C GLY A 66 7.46 -14.58 7.37
N GLU A 67 7.48 -13.55 8.21
CA GLU A 67 6.30 -12.96 8.83
C GLU A 67 6.21 -11.47 8.46
N ALA A 68 5.07 -11.07 7.91
CA ALA A 68 4.76 -9.69 7.55
C ALA A 68 3.62 -9.17 8.42
N THR A 69 3.78 -7.99 9.03
CA THR A 69 2.78 -7.33 9.88
C THR A 69 2.46 -5.95 9.32
N LEU A 70 1.19 -5.67 9.07
CA LEU A 70 0.73 -4.37 8.58
C LEU A 70 0.83 -3.30 9.68
N LYS A 71 1.57 -2.22 9.41
CA LYS A 71 1.73 -1.08 10.33
C LYS A 71 0.87 0.11 9.93
N ALA A 72 0.71 0.36 8.63
CA ALA A 72 -0.19 1.38 8.10
C ALA A 72 -0.64 0.98 6.69
N ILE A 73 -1.78 1.52 6.25
CA ILE A 73 -2.33 1.32 4.90
C ILE A 73 -3.06 2.57 4.43
N ASN A 74 -2.86 2.92 3.16
CA ASN A 74 -3.70 3.85 2.44
C ASN A 74 -4.15 3.20 1.13
N LEU A 75 -5.46 3.16 0.90
CA LEU A 75 -6.07 2.72 -0.35
C LEU A 75 -6.20 3.94 -1.27
N VAL A 76 -5.12 4.26 -1.96
CA VAL A 76 -4.95 5.51 -2.73
C VAL A 76 -5.96 5.59 -3.87
N ASN A 77 -6.01 4.58 -4.76
CA ASN A 77 -6.91 4.51 -5.93
C ASN A 77 -6.92 5.79 -6.80
N GLU A 78 -5.77 6.41 -6.96
CA GLU A 78 -5.60 7.60 -7.79
C GLU A 78 -4.86 7.28 -9.09
N THR A 79 -5.19 8.01 -10.16
CA THR A 79 -4.58 7.85 -11.47
C THR A 79 -4.00 9.17 -11.93
N TYR A 80 -2.78 9.11 -12.45
CA TYR A 80 -1.98 10.25 -12.91
C TYR A 80 -1.67 10.08 -14.40
N GLU A 81 -1.94 11.13 -15.18
CA GLU A 81 -1.61 11.19 -16.61
C GLU A 81 -0.24 11.84 -16.79
N ILE A 82 0.73 11.08 -17.32
CA ILE A 82 2.12 11.52 -17.51
C ILE A 82 2.49 11.35 -18.99
N GLY A 83 2.09 12.31 -19.82
CA GLY A 83 2.15 12.17 -21.27
C GLY A 83 1.28 10.98 -21.72
N PRO A 84 1.85 9.99 -22.45
CA PRO A 84 1.11 8.81 -22.87
C PRO A 84 0.99 7.72 -21.77
N ILE A 85 1.60 7.92 -20.61
CA ILE A 85 1.50 6.99 -19.48
C ILE A 85 0.33 7.36 -18.59
N ARG A 86 -0.50 6.36 -18.27
CA ARG A 86 -1.48 6.40 -17.19
C ARG A 86 -0.95 5.57 -16.03
N LEU A 87 -0.53 6.24 -14.96
CA LEU A 87 -0.04 5.60 -13.72
C LEU A 87 -1.14 5.59 -12.68
N SER A 88 -1.64 4.42 -12.32
CA SER A 88 -2.59 4.24 -11.21
C SER A 88 -1.87 3.71 -9.99
N VAL A 89 -1.92 4.45 -8.88
CA VAL A 89 -1.48 4.00 -7.56
C VAL A 89 -2.69 3.42 -6.85
N LYS A 90 -2.69 2.12 -6.56
CA LYS A 90 -3.83 1.40 -5.99
C LYS A 90 -3.81 1.41 -4.47
N ASP A 91 -2.72 0.97 -3.88
CA ASP A 91 -2.51 1.00 -2.43
C ASP A 91 -1.06 1.34 -2.07
N MET A 92 -0.91 1.78 -0.83
CA MET A 92 0.35 1.96 -0.16
C MET A 92 0.27 1.33 1.23
N LYS A 93 1.24 0.48 1.58
CA LYS A 93 1.32 -0.16 2.89
C LYS A 93 2.67 0.09 3.53
N LEU A 94 2.66 0.30 4.83
CA LEU A 94 3.84 0.18 5.68
C LEU A 94 3.80 -1.20 6.34
N ILE A 95 4.79 -2.03 6.07
CA ILE A 95 4.86 -3.41 6.51
C ILE A 95 6.13 -3.61 7.32
N HIS A 96 5.99 -4.26 8.47
CA HIS A 96 7.12 -4.81 9.24
C HIS A 96 7.35 -6.23 8.77
N LEU A 97 8.56 -6.53 8.31
CA LEU A 97 8.98 -7.85 7.82
C LEU A 97 10.02 -8.43 8.74
N ARG A 98 9.80 -9.68 9.13
CA ARG A 98 10.80 -10.59 9.67
C ARG A 98 11.00 -11.71 8.65
N PRO A 99 12.02 -11.61 7.80
CA PRO A 99 12.26 -12.58 6.75
C PRO A 99 12.62 -13.96 7.34
N ASP A 100 12.30 -15.03 6.60
CA ASP A 100 12.84 -16.35 6.90
C ASP A 100 14.37 -16.35 6.73
N TYR A 101 15.04 -17.23 7.47
CA TYR A 101 16.50 -17.33 7.45
C TYR A 101 17.06 -17.55 6.03
N SER A 102 16.33 -18.27 5.18
CA SER A 102 16.71 -18.54 3.79
C SER A 102 16.78 -17.28 2.90
N LEU A 103 16.13 -16.18 3.31
CA LEU A 103 16.12 -14.92 2.58
C LEU A 103 17.03 -13.84 3.17
N ILE A 104 17.73 -14.13 4.27
CA ILE A 104 18.62 -13.16 4.91
C ILE A 104 19.68 -12.66 3.93
N ASP A 105 20.32 -13.53 3.16
CA ASP A 105 21.35 -13.15 2.20
C ASP A 105 20.79 -12.22 1.10
N TYR A 106 19.54 -12.42 0.70
CA TYR A 106 18.86 -11.54 -0.25
C TYR A 106 18.73 -10.11 0.30
N PHE A 107 18.28 -9.98 1.55
CA PHE A 107 18.07 -8.67 2.16
C PHE A 107 19.36 -8.01 2.65
N HIS A 108 20.43 -8.78 2.94
CA HIS A 108 21.70 -8.24 3.44
C HIS A 108 22.41 -7.27 2.48
N VAL A 109 22.08 -7.31 1.20
CA VAL A 109 22.58 -6.31 0.22
C VAL A 109 21.90 -4.94 0.38
N LEU A 110 20.79 -4.87 1.13
CA LEU A 110 19.97 -3.67 1.31
C LEU A 110 19.91 -3.20 2.77
N THR A 111 19.94 -4.12 3.75
CA THR A 111 19.93 -3.84 5.18
C THR A 111 20.72 -4.89 5.95
N HIS A 112 21.24 -4.54 7.15
CA HIS A 112 21.86 -5.49 8.07
C HIS A 112 20.95 -5.86 9.24
N ASP A 113 19.72 -5.33 9.25
CA ASP A 113 18.75 -5.66 10.29
C ASP A 113 18.12 -7.02 10.03
N GLU A 114 17.90 -7.82 11.08
CA GLU A 114 17.23 -9.12 11.01
C GLU A 114 15.73 -9.00 10.74
N GLU A 115 15.15 -7.86 11.12
CA GLU A 115 13.77 -7.46 10.84
C GLU A 115 13.72 -5.96 10.57
N PHE A 116 12.86 -5.53 9.66
CA PHE A 116 12.82 -4.15 9.19
C PHE A 116 11.42 -3.74 8.72
N ASN A 117 11.21 -2.43 8.58
CA ASN A 117 10.03 -1.89 7.93
C ASN A 117 10.33 -1.56 6.48
N PHE A 118 9.32 -1.73 5.62
CA PHE A 118 9.38 -1.26 4.26
C PHE A 118 8.04 -0.64 3.84
N VAL A 119 8.11 0.33 2.94
CA VAL A 119 6.95 0.87 2.24
C VAL A 119 6.74 0.05 0.98
N LYS A 120 5.52 -0.47 0.81
CA LYS A 120 5.06 -1.13 -0.42
C LYS A 120 4.09 -0.22 -1.15
N VAL A 121 4.20 -0.13 -2.46
CA VAL A 121 3.26 0.58 -3.34
C VAL A 121 2.84 -0.35 -4.46
N PHE A 122 1.53 -0.60 -4.61
CA PHE A 122 1.01 -1.30 -5.78
C PHE A 122 0.63 -0.31 -6.87
N VAL A 123 1.16 -0.51 -8.06
CA VAL A 123 0.92 0.34 -9.23
C VAL A 123 0.43 -0.45 -10.44
N GLU A 124 -0.30 0.24 -11.29
CA GLU A 124 -0.66 -0.19 -12.64
C GLU A 124 -0.23 0.90 -13.61
N ILE A 125 0.51 0.52 -14.65
CA ILE A 125 1.13 1.42 -15.62
C ILE A 125 0.61 1.06 -16.99
N GLU A 126 -0.21 1.91 -17.58
CA GLU A 126 -0.75 1.76 -18.93
C GLU A 126 -0.02 2.69 -19.89
N ASN A 127 0.54 2.15 -20.96
CA ASN A 127 1.00 2.94 -22.09
C ASN A 127 -0.15 3.07 -23.09
N THR A 128 -0.73 4.26 -23.18
CA THR A 128 -1.89 4.57 -24.04
C THR A 128 -1.51 4.89 -25.49
N SER A 129 -0.21 4.95 -25.80
CA SER A 129 0.27 5.17 -27.19
C SER A 129 0.50 3.86 -27.93
N ASP A 130 0.63 3.94 -29.24
CA ASP A 130 0.96 2.80 -30.10
C ASP A 130 2.46 2.44 -30.07
N GLU A 131 3.29 3.33 -29.55
CA GLU A 131 4.74 3.19 -29.54
C GLU A 131 5.26 2.68 -28.21
N LYS A 132 6.39 1.96 -28.27
CA LYS A 132 7.13 1.57 -27.05
C LYS A 132 7.69 2.79 -26.35
N ILE A 133 7.56 2.80 -25.01
CA ILE A 133 8.00 3.88 -24.12
C ILE A 133 8.91 3.29 -23.05
N ASN A 134 9.86 4.10 -22.59
CA ASN A 134 10.69 3.82 -21.43
C ASN A 134 10.25 4.72 -20.26
N PHE A 135 9.91 4.09 -19.12
CA PHE A 135 9.37 4.77 -17.94
C PHE A 135 9.65 3.97 -16.67
N ALA A 136 9.84 4.67 -15.54
CA ALA A 136 9.88 4.09 -14.21
C ALA A 136 8.81 4.77 -13.33
N PRO A 137 7.89 4.01 -12.73
CA PRO A 137 6.81 4.56 -11.91
C PRO A 137 7.32 5.19 -10.61
N ILE A 138 8.44 4.68 -10.07
CA ILE A 138 9.16 5.24 -8.93
C ILE A 138 10.65 5.25 -9.24
N ALA A 139 11.16 6.41 -9.64
CA ALA A 139 12.60 6.63 -9.81
C ALA A 139 13.25 7.03 -8.48
N LEU A 140 12.50 7.72 -7.62
CA LEU A 140 12.93 8.17 -6.29
C LEU A 140 11.74 8.12 -5.34
N ILE A 141 11.97 7.68 -4.11
CA ILE A 141 11.05 7.80 -2.98
C ILE A 141 11.69 8.67 -1.89
N GLU A 142 10.91 9.61 -1.35
CA GLU A 142 11.28 10.41 -0.19
C GLU A 142 10.23 10.23 0.90
N THR A 143 10.67 10.09 2.15
CA THR A 143 9.79 9.91 3.31
C THR A 143 9.72 11.16 4.18
N SER A 144 8.68 11.27 5.02
CA SER A 144 8.54 12.34 6.02
C SER A 144 9.69 12.39 7.02
N SER A 145 10.43 11.30 7.20
CA SER A 145 11.63 11.23 8.03
C SER A 145 12.91 11.70 7.31
N GLY A 146 12.81 12.04 6.02
CA GLY A 146 13.94 12.53 5.22
C GLY A 146 14.78 11.44 4.55
N VAL A 147 14.35 10.17 4.60
CA VAL A 147 14.99 9.07 3.86
C VAL A 147 14.70 9.24 2.37
N LYS A 148 15.75 9.10 1.54
CA LYS A 148 15.66 9.13 0.07
C LYS A 148 16.27 7.86 -0.49
N LEU A 149 15.50 7.14 -1.30
CA LEU A 149 15.92 5.89 -1.93
C LEU A 149 15.57 5.95 -3.42
N ASP A 150 16.47 5.46 -4.25
CA ASP A 150 16.26 5.33 -5.68
C ASP A 150 15.67 3.94 -6.02
N TRP A 151 15.29 3.77 -7.27
CA TRP A 151 14.67 2.55 -7.80
C TRP A 151 15.54 1.29 -7.64
N GLU A 152 16.88 1.40 -7.49
CA GLU A 152 17.78 0.24 -7.29
C GLU A 152 17.59 -0.42 -5.92
N LYS A 153 16.86 0.24 -5.01
CA LYS A 153 16.52 -0.26 -3.67
C LYS A 153 15.19 -0.99 -3.60
N ASP A 154 14.53 -1.21 -4.75
CA ASP A 154 13.30 -1.99 -4.81
C ASP A 154 13.54 -3.45 -4.42
N ILE A 155 12.78 -3.94 -3.43
CA ILE A 155 12.87 -5.31 -2.93
C ILE A 155 11.97 -6.31 -3.67
N TYR A 156 11.01 -5.84 -4.50
CA TYR A 156 10.09 -6.71 -5.22
C TYR A 156 10.64 -7.21 -6.55
N LEU A 157 11.41 -6.39 -7.26
CA LEU A 157 12.05 -6.71 -8.54
C LEU A 157 11.08 -7.24 -9.61
N GLU A 158 9.89 -6.65 -9.72
CA GLU A 158 8.81 -7.10 -10.61
C GLU A 158 8.88 -6.48 -12.03
N GLU A 159 10.05 -6.01 -12.44
CA GLU A 159 10.33 -5.48 -13.78
C GLU A 159 9.36 -4.38 -14.25
N LEU A 160 8.89 -3.54 -13.31
CA LEU A 160 7.97 -2.44 -13.61
C LEU A 160 8.67 -1.25 -14.27
N ASN A 161 9.99 -1.15 -14.10
CA ASN A 161 10.83 -0.12 -14.69
C ASN A 161 11.22 -0.49 -16.13
N GLY A 162 11.48 0.53 -16.96
CA GLY A 162 12.03 0.39 -18.30
C GLY A 162 10.97 0.35 -19.40
N GLU A 163 11.14 -0.54 -20.38
CA GLU A 163 10.31 -0.58 -21.57
C GLU A 163 8.89 -1.06 -21.32
N ILE A 164 7.90 -0.34 -21.87
CA ILE A 164 6.47 -0.68 -21.88
C ILE A 164 5.99 -0.63 -23.31
N GLU A 165 5.50 -1.77 -23.82
CA GLU A 165 5.00 -1.87 -25.18
C GLU A 165 3.78 -0.97 -25.41
N GLY A 166 3.55 -0.56 -26.67
CA GLY A 166 2.38 0.25 -27.02
C GLY A 166 1.07 -0.46 -26.70
N ASN A 167 0.07 0.28 -26.22
CA ASN A 167 -1.25 -0.24 -25.82
C ASN A 167 -1.17 -1.40 -24.84
N SER A 168 -0.17 -1.41 -23.95
CA SER A 168 0.01 -2.46 -22.95
C SER A 168 -0.01 -1.92 -21.52
N THR A 169 -0.22 -2.84 -20.57
CA THR A 169 -0.27 -2.54 -19.15
C THR A 169 0.70 -3.45 -18.40
N LYS A 170 1.47 -2.87 -17.48
CA LYS A 170 2.20 -3.57 -16.43
C LYS A 170 1.55 -3.27 -15.10
N LYS A 171 1.56 -4.23 -14.16
CA LYS A 171 1.10 -4.01 -12.78
C LYS A 171 1.94 -4.81 -11.81
N GLY A 172 2.07 -4.31 -10.59
CA GLY A 172 2.83 -4.99 -9.55
C GLY A 172 3.18 -4.09 -8.39
N ASN A 173 4.06 -4.60 -7.55
CA ASN A 173 4.54 -3.94 -6.35
C ASN A 173 5.95 -3.37 -6.54
N LEU A 174 6.20 -2.26 -5.86
CA LEU A 174 7.54 -1.78 -5.54
C LEU A 174 7.64 -1.66 -4.02
N GLY A 175 8.80 -1.99 -3.45
CA GLY A 175 9.00 -1.96 -2.01
C GLY A 175 10.36 -1.39 -1.65
N PHE A 176 10.41 -0.54 -0.62
CA PHE A 176 11.60 0.17 -0.20
C PHE A 176 11.77 0.05 1.31
N ILE A 177 12.91 -0.50 1.74
CA ILE A 177 13.25 -0.62 3.16
C ILE A 177 13.48 0.79 3.70
N ILE A 178 12.81 1.10 4.82
CA ILE A 178 12.94 2.38 5.50
C ILE A 178 13.37 2.15 6.95
N ASP A 179 14.06 3.15 7.50
CA ASP A 179 14.44 3.11 8.91
C ASP A 179 13.18 3.08 9.81
N SER A 180 13.14 2.09 10.71
CA SER A 180 11.97 1.75 11.52
C SER A 180 11.64 2.73 12.64
N SER A 181 12.47 3.75 12.86
CA SER A 181 12.46 4.53 14.09
C SER A 181 11.41 5.65 14.17
N ASN A 182 10.71 5.98 13.08
CA ASN A 182 9.84 7.15 13.06
C ASN A 182 8.44 6.86 12.52
N ASP A 183 7.45 7.54 13.10
CA ASP A 183 6.10 7.60 12.55
C ASP A 183 6.16 8.20 11.15
N LEU A 184 5.83 7.39 10.15
CA LEU A 184 5.80 7.79 8.76
C LEU A 184 4.47 8.47 8.48
N GLU A 185 4.52 9.78 8.21
CA GLU A 185 3.31 10.56 7.94
C GLU A 185 2.94 10.56 6.45
N TRP A 186 3.97 10.58 5.59
CA TRP A 186 3.80 10.62 4.14
C TRP A 186 5.05 10.09 3.43
N ILE A 187 4.83 9.67 2.20
CA ILE A 187 5.87 9.45 1.22
C ILE A 187 5.63 10.33 0.00
N GLU A 188 6.70 10.63 -0.71
CA GLU A 188 6.70 11.33 -1.98
C GLU A 188 7.38 10.45 -3.02
N LEU A 189 6.63 10.09 -4.07
CA LEU A 189 7.09 9.27 -5.18
C LEU A 189 7.41 10.20 -6.34
N THR A 190 8.62 10.11 -6.89
CA THR A 190 8.98 10.82 -8.13
C THR A 190 9.19 9.79 -9.23
N THR A 191 8.44 9.92 -10.33
CA THR A 191 8.60 9.05 -11.51
C THR A 191 9.86 9.41 -12.27
N SER A 192 10.27 8.57 -13.23
CA SER A 192 11.21 9.03 -14.26
C SER A 192 10.52 10.03 -15.21
N ASP A 193 11.34 10.73 -16.00
CA ASP A 193 10.87 11.29 -17.28
C ASP A 193 10.34 10.15 -18.16
N VAL A 194 9.50 10.49 -19.14
CA VAL A 194 9.02 9.54 -20.14
C VAL A 194 9.87 9.69 -21.40
N PHE A 195 10.37 8.56 -21.91
CA PHE A 195 11.20 8.53 -23.12
C PHE A 195 10.57 7.69 -24.20
N ASP A 196 10.75 8.08 -25.47
CA ASP A 196 10.42 7.25 -26.62
C ASP A 196 11.47 6.14 -26.84
N LYS A 197 11.25 5.27 -27.82
CA LYS A 197 12.18 4.19 -28.21
C LYS A 197 13.54 4.68 -28.75
N ALA A 198 13.66 5.96 -29.09
CA ALA A 198 14.89 6.60 -29.54
C ALA A 198 15.56 7.39 -28.41
N GLU A 199 15.13 7.18 -27.16
CA GLU A 199 15.63 7.85 -25.95
C GLU A 199 15.41 9.37 -25.94
N ASN A 200 14.48 9.91 -26.74
CA ASN A 200 14.07 11.30 -26.63
C ASN A 200 13.07 11.46 -25.50
N LYS A 201 13.29 12.46 -24.65
CA LYS A 201 12.32 12.81 -23.61
C LYS A 201 11.06 13.38 -24.26
N ILE A 202 9.91 12.77 -23.95
CA ILE A 202 8.59 13.17 -24.44
C ILE A 202 7.68 13.74 -23.36
N ASN A 203 8.01 13.50 -22.09
CA ASN A 203 7.32 14.12 -20.96
C ASN A 203 8.25 14.23 -19.73
N ASP A 204 8.04 15.25 -18.90
CA ASP A 204 8.76 15.40 -17.63
C ASP A 204 8.24 14.44 -16.57
N SER A 205 9.09 14.12 -15.59
CA SER A 205 8.72 13.36 -14.38
C SER A 205 7.65 14.06 -13.57
N GLN A 206 6.91 13.28 -12.79
CA GLN A 206 5.89 13.78 -11.87
C GLN A 206 6.21 13.35 -10.44
N THR A 207 5.92 14.26 -9.49
CA THR A 207 6.04 13.99 -8.06
C THR A 207 4.64 13.84 -7.45
N ILE A 208 4.43 12.76 -6.71
CA ILE A 208 3.16 12.34 -6.12
C ILE A 208 3.38 12.18 -4.62
N LYS A 209 2.62 12.94 -3.83
CA LYS A 209 2.69 12.86 -2.36
C LYS A 209 1.51 12.11 -1.79
N ILE A 210 1.78 11.03 -1.02
CA ILE A 210 0.77 10.16 -0.42
C ILE A 210 0.95 10.20 1.10
N LYS A 211 -0.16 10.36 1.83
CA LYS A 211 -0.18 10.30 3.31
C LYS A 211 -0.66 8.93 3.78
N PHE A 212 -0.26 8.52 4.98
CA PHE A 212 -0.84 7.37 5.67
C PHE A 212 -2.09 7.74 6.46
#